data_33467ade92b32d6f13927b9a33d55bdf
#
_entry.id   33467ade92b32d6f13927b9a33d55bdf
#
_cell.length_a   1.000
_cell.length_b   1.000
_cell.length_c   1.000
_cell.angle_alpha   90.00
_cell.angle_beta   90.00
_cell.angle_gamma   90.00
#
_symmetry.space_group_name_H-M   'P 1'
#
loop_
_entity.id
_entity.type
_entity.pdbx_description
1 polymer ?
#
loop_
_entity_poly.entity_id
_entity_poly.type
_entity_poly.pdbx_seq_one_letter_code
_entity_poly.pdbx_strand_id
1 'polypeptide(L)'
;TDEQRSLGRSNCQSRNRCHFGCSFKAYFSSLNATLPAAERTGNMTIVHNAAVQSLEYDAATNRISGVRIIDVETNENRTYTSTLVFLNASAIASAMILMQSKSATFPNGLANSSDQVGRNLMDHISGAGANGIINGFENKKVFGRRPSGGIYIPRYANITEQNKPFTRGFGYQGGASPIGNAGGQIAGIGRDFKESHKSPGPWRISIGAFGEQLPNPNNRVTLHPNKTDKWGNPQALFDVSYGENEHTMLEEARKDAVAMLEAAGCTDINSNPVNLT
;
A
#
# COMPACT_ATOMS: atom_id res chain seq x y z
N THR A 1 10.33 22.87 -11.82
CA THR A 1 9.99 24.30 -11.71
C THR A 1 10.86 24.96 -10.63
N ASP A 2 11.00 26.26 -10.66
CA ASP A 2 11.77 27.03 -9.66
C ASP A 2 11.12 26.91 -8.29
N GLU A 3 9.81 26.84 -8.22
CA GLU A 3 9.04 26.57 -7.02
C GLU A 3 9.47 25.25 -6.36
N GLN A 4 9.61 24.16 -7.12
CA GLN A 4 10.04 22.87 -6.57
C GLN A 4 11.49 22.92 -6.06
N ARG A 5 12.36 23.68 -6.73
CA ARG A 5 13.74 23.91 -6.26
C ARG A 5 13.79 24.70 -4.99
N SER A 6 12.91 25.70 -4.85
CA SER A 6 12.81 26.50 -3.63
C SER A 6 12.42 25.66 -2.41
N LEU A 7 11.76 24.51 -2.59
CA LEU A 7 11.47 23.52 -1.54
C LEU A 7 12.66 22.59 -1.24
N GLY A 8 13.85 22.84 -1.80
CA GLY A 8 15.03 21.99 -1.64
C GLY A 8 14.98 20.70 -2.44
N ARG A 9 14.09 20.61 -3.45
CA ARG A 9 13.98 19.45 -4.34
C ARG A 9 14.91 19.61 -5.53
N SER A 10 15.59 18.52 -5.89
CA SER A 10 16.47 18.44 -7.06
C SER A 10 15.94 17.50 -8.11
N ASN A 11 16.55 17.54 -9.30
CA ASN A 11 16.26 16.54 -10.34
C ASN A 11 16.74 15.15 -9.92
N CYS A 12 16.11 14.12 -10.46
CA CYS A 12 16.52 12.74 -10.27
C CYS A 12 17.97 12.55 -10.77
N GLN A 13 18.80 11.97 -9.93
CA GLN A 13 20.19 11.65 -10.20
C GLN A 13 20.40 10.20 -10.70
N SER A 14 19.33 9.52 -11.06
CA SER A 14 19.35 8.16 -11.63
C SER A 14 20.07 7.12 -10.75
N ARG A 15 20.03 7.27 -9.43
CA ARG A 15 20.73 6.38 -8.49
C ARG A 15 20.04 5.03 -8.27
N ASN A 16 18.83 4.88 -8.74
CA ASN A 16 18.01 3.66 -8.65
C ASN A 16 17.83 3.10 -7.21
N ARG A 17 17.80 3.98 -6.20
CA ARG A 17 17.70 3.63 -4.78
C ARG A 17 16.53 4.31 -4.07
N CYS A 18 15.43 4.52 -4.78
CA CYS A 18 14.30 5.28 -4.28
C CYS A 18 13.56 4.61 -3.12
N HIS A 19 13.60 3.28 -3.03
CA HIS A 19 13.03 2.53 -1.90
C HIS A 19 13.76 2.76 -0.57
N PHE A 20 14.99 3.20 -0.62
CA PHE A 20 15.80 3.51 0.58
C PHE A 20 15.78 5.00 0.94
N GLY A 21 14.92 5.77 0.31
CA GLY A 21 14.88 7.21 0.43
C GLY A 21 15.70 7.95 -0.62
N CYS A 22 15.27 9.16 -0.93
CA CYS A 22 15.90 10.00 -1.94
C CYS A 22 16.52 11.23 -1.29
N SER A 23 17.86 11.21 -1.07
CA SER A 23 18.58 12.34 -0.49
C SER A 23 18.51 13.63 -1.32
N PHE A 24 18.15 13.55 -2.59
CA PHE A 24 17.92 14.69 -3.47
C PHE A 24 16.47 15.20 -3.45
N LYS A 25 15.60 14.58 -2.66
CA LYS A 25 14.16 14.87 -2.61
C LYS A 25 13.48 14.87 -4.00
N ALA A 26 14.10 14.20 -4.98
CA ALA A 26 13.55 14.09 -6.33
C ALA A 26 12.31 13.20 -6.39
N TYR A 27 12.29 12.13 -5.57
CA TYR A 27 11.12 11.28 -5.41
C TYR A 27 10.00 12.06 -4.71
N PHE A 28 8.81 12.08 -5.32
CA PHE A 28 7.67 12.79 -4.76
C PHE A 28 7.13 12.07 -3.52
N SER A 29 6.95 12.84 -2.46
CA SER A 29 6.22 12.43 -1.26
C SER A 29 5.66 13.67 -0.57
N SER A 30 4.70 13.50 0.32
CA SER A 30 4.19 14.60 1.14
C SER A 30 5.30 15.29 1.94
N LEU A 31 6.24 14.52 2.50
CA LEU A 31 7.37 15.05 3.28
C LEU A 31 8.34 15.91 2.44
N ASN A 32 8.44 15.63 1.15
CA ASN A 32 9.39 16.30 0.27
C ASN A 32 8.77 17.42 -0.58
N ALA A 33 7.45 17.48 -0.67
CA ALA A 33 6.77 18.39 -1.58
C ALA A 33 5.61 19.15 -0.93
N THR A 34 4.52 18.47 -0.59
CA THR A 34 3.28 19.17 -0.19
C THR A 34 3.35 19.75 1.22
N LEU A 35 3.93 19.06 2.19
CA LEU A 35 4.07 19.57 3.55
C LEU A 35 4.99 20.81 3.60
N PRO A 36 6.21 20.78 3.03
CA PRO A 36 7.03 22.00 2.98
C PRO A 36 6.38 23.18 2.23
N ALA A 37 5.55 22.89 1.22
CA ALA A 37 4.81 23.95 0.53
C ALA A 37 3.71 24.53 1.41
N ALA A 38 2.96 23.70 2.12
CA ALA A 38 1.93 24.15 3.05
C ALA A 38 2.53 24.93 4.25
N GLU A 39 3.63 24.47 4.80
CA GLU A 39 4.34 25.14 5.91
C GLU A 39 4.75 26.58 5.54
N ARG A 40 5.21 26.79 4.31
CA ARG A 40 5.58 28.13 3.83
C ARG A 40 4.43 29.12 3.76
N THR A 41 3.19 28.66 3.71
CA THR A 41 2.02 29.55 3.72
C THR A 41 1.83 30.24 5.08
N GLY A 42 2.44 29.71 6.14
CA GLY A 42 2.21 30.12 7.52
C GLY A 42 0.83 29.73 8.07
N ASN A 43 0.02 29.04 7.28
CA ASN A 43 -1.36 28.67 7.64
C ASN A 43 -1.50 27.18 8.05
N MET A 44 -0.39 26.46 8.21
CA MET A 44 -0.39 25.06 8.61
C MET A 44 0.21 24.88 10.00
N THR A 45 -0.49 24.13 10.83
CA THR A 45 0.06 23.61 12.09
C THR A 45 0.00 22.07 12.05
N ILE A 46 1.13 21.42 12.34
CA ILE A 46 1.20 19.98 12.48
C ILE A 46 1.30 19.65 13.97
N VAL A 47 0.38 18.85 14.46
CA VAL A 47 0.45 18.32 15.81
C VAL A 47 1.02 16.91 15.74
N HIS A 48 2.21 16.73 16.24
CA HIS A 48 2.89 15.43 16.32
C HIS A 48 2.47 14.69 17.59
N ASN A 49 2.80 13.39 17.64
CA ASN A 49 2.56 12.54 18.81
C ASN A 49 1.09 12.52 19.27
N ALA A 50 0.16 12.70 18.33
CA ALA A 50 -1.27 12.80 18.57
C ALA A 50 -1.99 11.59 17.92
N ALA A 51 -2.38 10.61 18.74
CA ALA A 51 -3.21 9.49 18.30
C ALA A 51 -4.67 9.91 18.32
N VAL A 52 -5.28 10.02 17.13
CA VAL A 52 -6.71 10.37 17.03
C VAL A 52 -7.55 9.22 17.54
N GLN A 53 -8.40 9.49 18.51
CA GLN A 53 -9.29 8.53 19.16
C GLN A 53 -10.71 8.59 18.58
N SER A 54 -11.30 9.77 18.54
CA SER A 54 -12.68 9.97 18.13
C SER A 54 -12.94 11.39 17.62
N LEU A 55 -14.10 11.58 17.00
CA LEU A 55 -14.65 12.87 16.64
C LEU A 55 -15.68 13.29 17.68
N GLU A 56 -15.72 14.58 18.00
CA GLU A 56 -16.72 15.16 18.90
C GLU A 56 -17.93 15.63 18.09
N TYR A 57 -19.11 15.12 18.44
CA TYR A 57 -20.37 15.51 17.82
C TYR A 57 -21.15 16.44 18.72
N ASP A 58 -21.52 17.58 18.17
CA ASP A 58 -22.42 18.54 18.83
C ASP A 58 -23.85 18.35 18.34
N ALA A 59 -24.71 17.82 19.21
CA ALA A 59 -26.12 17.55 18.91
C ALA A 59 -26.96 18.85 18.72
N ALA A 60 -26.56 19.97 19.31
CA ALA A 60 -27.29 21.22 19.19
C ALA A 60 -27.16 21.83 17.79
N THR A 61 -25.96 21.72 17.20
CA THR A 61 -25.67 22.23 15.85
C THR A 61 -25.73 21.16 14.76
N ASN A 62 -25.85 19.89 15.14
CA ASN A 62 -25.79 18.71 14.25
C ASN A 62 -24.50 18.69 13.41
N ARG A 63 -23.35 18.96 14.07
CA ARG A 63 -22.05 19.05 13.41
C ARG A 63 -20.96 18.35 14.21
N ILE A 64 -19.87 18.05 13.53
CA ILE A 64 -18.61 17.69 14.18
C ILE A 64 -17.98 19.00 14.66
N SER A 65 -17.69 19.07 15.95
CA SER A 65 -17.13 20.25 16.61
C SER A 65 -15.63 20.12 16.89
N GLY A 66 -15.09 18.89 16.87
CA GLY A 66 -13.69 18.68 17.20
C GLY A 66 -13.20 17.27 17.00
N VAL A 67 -11.93 17.09 17.29
CA VAL A 67 -11.18 15.84 17.22
C VAL A 67 -10.54 15.57 18.56
N ARG A 68 -10.86 14.43 19.19
CA ARG A 68 -10.22 13.97 20.41
C ARG A 68 -8.97 13.18 20.07
N ILE A 69 -7.88 13.52 20.71
CA ILE A 69 -6.59 12.84 20.59
C ILE A 69 -6.07 12.39 21.95
N ILE A 70 -5.19 11.40 21.92
CA ILE A 70 -4.33 11.05 23.04
C ILE A 70 -2.91 11.50 22.67
N ASP A 71 -2.28 12.30 23.50
CA ASP A 71 -0.88 12.61 23.39
C ASP A 71 -0.09 11.34 23.75
N VAL A 72 0.68 10.81 22.81
CA VAL A 72 1.33 9.48 22.95
C VAL A 72 2.54 9.49 23.88
N GLU A 73 3.02 10.67 24.28
CA GLU A 73 4.13 10.84 25.22
C GLU A 73 3.63 10.98 26.67
N THR A 74 2.56 11.76 26.85
CA THR A 74 2.03 12.07 28.19
C THR A 74 0.82 11.22 28.57
N ASN A 75 0.19 10.55 27.60
CA ASN A 75 -1.11 9.86 27.73
C ASN A 75 -2.28 10.79 28.11
N GLU A 76 -2.14 12.08 27.90
CA GLU A 76 -3.20 13.05 28.15
C GLU A 76 -4.19 13.11 26.99
N ASN A 77 -5.47 13.20 27.31
CA ASN A 77 -6.50 13.48 26.30
C ASN A 77 -6.57 14.97 26.02
N ARG A 78 -6.62 15.33 24.75
CA ARG A 78 -6.82 16.71 24.26
C ARG A 78 -7.87 16.72 23.17
N THR A 79 -8.59 17.82 23.06
CA THR A 79 -9.55 18.06 21.97
C THR A 79 -9.14 19.31 21.20
N TYR A 80 -9.08 19.15 19.88
CA TYR A 80 -8.90 20.24 18.93
C TYR A 80 -10.23 20.53 18.24
N THR A 81 -10.63 21.79 18.25
CA THR A 81 -11.89 22.23 17.64
C THR A 81 -11.67 22.80 16.24
N SER A 82 -12.62 22.59 15.34
CA SER A 82 -12.58 23.12 13.99
C SER A 82 -13.99 23.24 13.40
N THR A 83 -14.17 24.19 12.50
CA THR A 83 -15.42 24.33 11.73
C THR A 83 -15.63 23.19 10.73
N LEU A 84 -14.53 22.60 10.22
CA LEU A 84 -14.55 21.51 9.25
C LEU A 84 -13.46 20.51 9.60
N VAL A 85 -13.81 19.21 9.57
CA VAL A 85 -12.87 18.12 9.82
C VAL A 85 -12.80 17.20 8.61
N PHE A 86 -11.59 17.00 8.08
CA PHE A 86 -11.30 15.99 7.06
C PHE A 86 -10.70 14.74 7.71
N LEU A 87 -11.41 13.63 7.66
CA LEU A 87 -10.95 12.36 8.20
C LEU A 87 -10.20 11.56 7.12
N ASN A 88 -8.89 11.73 7.06
CA ASN A 88 -8.00 11.10 6.07
C ASN A 88 -7.02 10.10 6.72
N ALA A 89 -7.49 9.31 7.67
CA ALA A 89 -6.67 8.42 8.49
C ALA A 89 -6.45 7.02 7.88
N SER A 90 -6.63 6.85 6.57
CA SER A 90 -6.76 5.59 5.83
C SER A 90 -8.11 4.88 6.04
N ALA A 91 -8.42 3.90 5.21
CA ALA A 91 -9.72 3.21 5.25
C ALA A 91 -10.00 2.56 6.62
N ILE A 92 -9.04 1.78 7.13
CA ILE A 92 -9.18 1.06 8.41
C ILE A 92 -9.27 2.03 9.58
N ALA A 93 -8.29 2.93 9.71
CA ALA A 93 -8.26 3.85 10.85
C ALA A 93 -9.44 4.83 10.84
N SER A 94 -9.89 5.29 9.67
CA SER A 94 -11.10 6.13 9.57
C SER A 94 -12.35 5.39 10.05
N ALA A 95 -12.52 4.12 9.65
CA ALA A 95 -13.63 3.30 10.14
C ALA A 95 -13.58 3.12 11.66
N MET A 96 -12.39 2.86 12.22
CA MET A 96 -12.21 2.70 13.66
C MET A 96 -12.51 4.00 14.43
N ILE A 97 -12.05 5.15 13.93
CA ILE A 97 -12.34 6.45 14.53
C ILE A 97 -13.86 6.71 14.52
N LEU A 98 -14.54 6.44 13.40
CA LEU A 98 -15.99 6.59 13.30
C LEU A 98 -16.74 5.67 14.29
N MET A 99 -16.35 4.40 14.40
CA MET A 99 -16.95 3.45 15.36
C MET A 99 -16.69 3.84 16.82
N GLN A 100 -15.58 4.49 17.13
CA GLN A 100 -15.28 5.01 18.47
C GLN A 100 -15.99 6.33 18.77
N SER A 101 -16.44 7.07 17.75
CA SER A 101 -17.13 8.36 17.88
C SER A 101 -18.61 8.15 18.25
N LYS A 102 -18.83 7.62 19.46
CA LYS A 102 -20.17 7.31 19.97
C LYS A 102 -20.78 8.51 20.70
N SER A 103 -22.09 8.66 20.58
CA SER A 103 -22.91 9.63 21.30
C SER A 103 -24.31 9.07 21.55
N ALA A 104 -25.16 9.80 22.27
CA ALA A 104 -26.57 9.43 22.43
C ALA A 104 -27.29 9.36 21.06
N THR A 105 -26.94 10.23 20.13
CA THR A 105 -27.46 10.23 18.75
C THR A 105 -26.89 9.09 17.91
N PHE A 106 -25.64 8.73 18.11
CA PHE A 106 -24.93 7.71 17.34
C PHE A 106 -24.33 6.61 18.26
N PRO A 107 -25.17 5.75 18.85
CA PRO A 107 -24.72 4.75 19.83
C PRO A 107 -23.77 3.70 19.22
N ASN A 108 -23.86 3.44 17.93
CA ASN A 108 -23.02 2.50 17.19
C ASN A 108 -21.83 3.16 16.48
N GLY A 109 -21.57 4.43 16.81
CA GLY A 109 -20.53 5.24 16.15
C GLY A 109 -21.08 6.18 15.10
N LEU A 110 -20.31 7.20 14.82
CA LEU A 110 -20.67 8.25 13.87
C LEU A 110 -20.79 7.68 12.44
N ALA A 111 -21.75 8.18 11.66
CA ALA A 111 -22.04 7.74 10.30
C ALA A 111 -22.39 6.23 10.18
N ASN A 112 -22.70 5.54 11.27
CA ASN A 112 -22.94 4.10 11.30
C ASN A 112 -24.40 3.70 11.64
N SER A 113 -25.37 4.55 11.34
CA SER A 113 -26.80 4.24 11.56
C SER A 113 -27.31 3.10 10.68
N SER A 114 -26.68 2.85 9.54
CA SER A 114 -26.98 1.75 8.61
C SER A 114 -26.11 0.50 8.83
N ASP A 115 -25.25 0.47 9.85
CA ASP A 115 -24.30 -0.61 10.14
C ASP A 115 -23.35 -0.94 8.96
N GLN A 116 -22.96 0.08 8.17
CA GLN A 116 -22.08 -0.12 7.02
C GLN A 116 -20.62 0.26 7.30
N VAL A 117 -20.33 1.01 8.36
CA VAL A 117 -18.97 1.38 8.71
C VAL A 117 -18.16 0.14 9.06
N GLY A 118 -17.06 -0.06 8.34
CA GLY A 118 -16.18 -1.22 8.49
C GLY A 118 -16.60 -2.46 7.71
N ARG A 119 -17.78 -2.50 7.08
CA ARG A 119 -18.22 -3.62 6.22
C ARG A 119 -17.70 -3.52 4.80
N ASN A 120 -17.84 -4.61 4.05
CA ASN A 120 -17.36 -4.74 2.68
C ASN A 120 -15.87 -4.39 2.56
N LEU A 121 -15.09 -4.84 3.54
CA LEU A 121 -13.64 -4.69 3.49
C LEU A 121 -13.10 -5.47 2.31
N MET A 122 -12.49 -4.76 1.38
CA MET A 122 -11.89 -5.29 0.17
C MET A 122 -10.47 -4.77 0.04
N ASP A 123 -9.59 -5.61 -0.44
CA ASP A 123 -8.23 -5.22 -0.84
C ASP A 123 -7.94 -5.79 -2.23
N HIS A 124 -6.81 -5.42 -2.79
CA HIS A 124 -6.30 -6.13 -3.95
C HIS A 124 -5.91 -7.56 -3.56
N ILE A 125 -6.50 -8.54 -4.23
CA ILE A 125 -5.99 -9.89 -4.12
C ILE A 125 -4.65 -9.98 -4.83
N SER A 126 -3.67 -10.57 -4.18
CA SER A 126 -2.29 -10.72 -4.68
C SER A 126 -1.75 -12.10 -4.30
N GLY A 127 -0.50 -12.37 -4.68
CA GLY A 127 0.13 -13.66 -4.37
C GLY A 127 0.22 -14.62 -5.55
N ALA A 128 -0.52 -14.36 -6.63
CA ALA A 128 -0.32 -15.05 -7.90
C ALA A 128 0.71 -14.32 -8.75
N GLY A 129 1.46 -15.09 -9.53
CA GLY A 129 2.47 -14.55 -10.44
C GLY A 129 3.52 -15.56 -10.79
N ALA A 130 4.52 -15.13 -11.54
CA ALA A 130 5.65 -15.96 -11.91
C ALA A 130 6.93 -15.12 -12.01
N ASN A 131 8.06 -15.80 -11.92
CA ASN A 131 9.37 -15.24 -12.19
C ASN A 131 10.19 -16.22 -13.03
N GLY A 132 11.12 -15.69 -13.83
CA GLY A 132 11.98 -16.49 -14.68
C GLY A 132 13.29 -15.78 -15.01
N ILE A 133 14.26 -16.51 -15.52
CA ILE A 133 15.54 -15.98 -15.98
C ILE A 133 15.42 -15.60 -17.44
N ILE A 134 15.82 -14.38 -17.77
CA ILE A 134 15.97 -13.95 -19.17
C ILE A 134 17.45 -13.98 -19.56
N ASN A 135 17.76 -14.71 -20.63
CA ASN A 135 19.11 -14.86 -21.14
C ASN A 135 19.51 -13.72 -22.08
N GLY A 136 20.81 -13.52 -22.30
CA GLY A 136 21.36 -12.50 -23.20
C GLY A 136 21.50 -11.11 -22.58
N PHE A 137 21.21 -10.97 -21.28
CA PHE A 137 21.36 -9.73 -20.52
C PHE A 137 22.40 -9.83 -19.40
N GLU A 138 23.18 -10.90 -19.37
CA GLU A 138 24.25 -11.12 -18.41
C GLU A 138 25.24 -9.94 -18.46
N ASN A 139 25.65 -9.47 -17.31
CA ASN A 139 26.56 -8.34 -17.16
C ASN A 139 26.07 -6.98 -17.69
N LYS A 140 24.86 -6.89 -18.20
CA LYS A 140 24.26 -5.59 -18.56
C LYS A 140 23.84 -4.82 -17.32
N LYS A 141 24.16 -3.53 -17.31
CA LYS A 141 23.73 -2.58 -16.27
C LYS A 141 22.73 -1.63 -16.86
N VAL A 142 21.66 -1.36 -16.13
CA VAL A 142 20.69 -0.32 -16.51
C VAL A 142 21.01 0.96 -15.77
N PHE A 143 21.22 2.01 -16.54
CA PHE A 143 21.29 3.38 -16.06
C PHE A 143 20.05 4.11 -16.55
N GLY A 144 19.01 4.18 -15.73
CA GLY A 144 17.75 4.82 -16.09
C GLY A 144 17.50 6.11 -15.31
N ARG A 145 16.79 7.05 -15.91
CA ARG A 145 16.36 8.27 -15.24
C ARG A 145 15.26 8.03 -14.22
N ARG A 146 14.61 6.88 -14.25
CA ARG A 146 13.53 6.52 -13.31
C ARG A 146 13.94 5.30 -12.53
N PRO A 147 13.73 5.33 -11.21
CA PRO A 147 13.92 4.16 -10.39
C PRO A 147 12.89 3.12 -10.79
N SER A 148 13.30 1.86 -10.75
CA SER A 148 12.43 0.72 -10.91
C SER A 148 11.43 0.93 -12.05
N GLY A 149 11.93 1.05 -13.28
CA GLY A 149 11.09 0.88 -14.45
C GLY A 149 10.42 -0.47 -14.33
N GLY A 150 9.20 -0.47 -13.80
CA GLY A 150 8.43 -1.68 -13.62
C GLY A 150 7.80 -2.09 -14.93
N ILE A 151 7.37 -3.32 -14.97
CA ILE A 151 6.43 -3.83 -15.95
C ILE A 151 5.03 -3.53 -15.38
N TYR A 152 4.17 -2.95 -16.18
CA TYR A 152 2.76 -2.81 -15.88
C TYR A 152 1.96 -3.37 -17.04
N ILE A 153 1.18 -4.41 -16.79
CA ILE A 153 0.26 -5.01 -17.74
C ILE A 153 -1.14 -4.70 -17.23
N PRO A 154 -1.89 -3.82 -17.92
CA PRO A 154 -3.25 -3.49 -17.49
C PRO A 154 -4.17 -4.70 -17.63
N ARG A 155 -5.33 -4.61 -17.00
CA ARG A 155 -6.40 -5.60 -17.17
C ARG A 155 -6.70 -5.81 -18.67
N TYR A 156 -6.77 -7.07 -19.10
CA TYR A 156 -7.03 -7.49 -20.48
C TYR A 156 -8.15 -8.52 -20.59
N ALA A 157 -8.52 -9.15 -19.49
CA ALA A 157 -9.59 -10.13 -19.42
C ALA A 157 -10.90 -9.48 -18.93
N ASN A 158 -12.04 -10.00 -19.38
CA ASN A 158 -13.38 -9.59 -18.97
C ASN A 158 -13.62 -8.06 -19.12
N ILE A 159 -13.21 -7.47 -20.25
CA ILE A 159 -13.36 -6.02 -20.51
C ILE A 159 -14.68 -5.75 -21.23
N THR A 160 -14.82 -6.27 -22.45
CA THR A 160 -16.00 -6.08 -23.30
C THR A 160 -16.97 -7.24 -23.20
N GLU A 161 -16.46 -8.41 -22.99
CA GLU A 161 -17.20 -9.66 -22.83
C GLU A 161 -16.54 -10.52 -21.76
N GLN A 162 -17.31 -11.43 -21.18
CA GLN A 162 -16.80 -12.37 -20.20
C GLN A 162 -16.08 -13.53 -20.89
N ASN A 163 -14.76 -13.50 -20.89
CA ASN A 163 -13.91 -14.52 -21.53
C ASN A 163 -13.07 -15.36 -20.56
N LYS A 164 -13.23 -15.14 -19.26
CA LYS A 164 -12.59 -15.91 -18.17
C LYS A 164 -13.64 -16.33 -17.13
N PRO A 165 -13.42 -17.41 -16.38
CA PRO A 165 -14.42 -18.01 -15.48
C PRO A 165 -14.56 -17.29 -14.14
N PHE A 166 -14.26 -16.00 -14.05
CA PHE A 166 -14.40 -15.18 -12.86
C PHE A 166 -14.99 -13.80 -13.22
N THR A 167 -15.56 -13.12 -12.24
CA THR A 167 -16.06 -11.75 -12.37
C THR A 167 -14.97 -10.75 -12.00
N ARG A 168 -14.97 -9.56 -12.61
CA ARG A 168 -13.94 -8.52 -12.47
C ARG A 168 -12.67 -8.87 -13.25
N GLY A 169 -11.50 -8.55 -12.70
CA GLY A 169 -10.25 -8.76 -13.42
C GLY A 169 -9.01 -8.48 -12.60
N PHE A 170 -7.88 -8.68 -13.24
CA PHE A 170 -6.55 -8.45 -12.69
C PHE A 170 -5.65 -7.79 -13.73
N GLY A 171 -4.62 -7.14 -13.25
CA GLY A 171 -3.46 -6.70 -14.02
C GLY A 171 -2.19 -7.20 -13.37
N TYR A 172 -1.03 -6.95 -13.99
CA TYR A 172 0.25 -7.31 -13.42
C TYR A 172 1.12 -6.09 -13.17
N GLN A 173 1.88 -6.19 -12.10
CA GLN A 173 3.02 -5.32 -11.84
C GLN A 173 4.26 -6.19 -11.68
N GLY A 174 5.39 -5.67 -12.10
CA GLY A 174 6.61 -6.43 -12.01
C GLY A 174 7.83 -5.63 -12.41
N GLY A 175 8.90 -6.33 -12.65
CA GLY A 175 10.14 -5.71 -13.09
C GLY A 175 11.20 -6.75 -13.41
N ALA A 176 12.32 -6.27 -13.90
CA ALA A 176 13.49 -7.09 -14.15
C ALA A 176 14.71 -6.51 -13.43
N SER A 177 15.52 -7.39 -12.85
CA SER A 177 16.74 -7.01 -12.15
C SER A 177 17.79 -8.11 -12.24
N PRO A 178 19.09 -7.73 -12.19
CA PRO A 178 20.17 -8.72 -12.09
C PRO A 178 20.09 -9.43 -10.73
N ILE A 179 20.29 -10.75 -10.73
CA ILE A 179 20.22 -11.57 -9.51
C ILE A 179 21.39 -11.25 -8.56
N GLY A 180 22.60 -11.00 -9.08
CA GLY A 180 23.78 -10.66 -8.27
C GLY A 180 23.69 -9.34 -7.52
N ASN A 181 22.74 -8.46 -7.90
CA ASN A 181 22.50 -7.19 -7.22
C ASN A 181 21.30 -7.24 -6.23
N ALA A 182 20.82 -8.42 -5.91
CA ALA A 182 19.73 -8.61 -4.93
C ALA A 182 20.23 -8.27 -3.49
N GLY A 183 20.60 -7.05 -3.34
CA GLY A 183 21.00 -6.30 -2.17
C GLY A 183 21.11 -7.06 -0.84
N GLY A 184 22.28 -7.59 -0.55
CA GLY A 184 22.61 -8.04 0.80
C GLY A 184 22.15 -9.44 1.20
N GLN A 185 21.58 -10.22 0.31
CA GLN A 185 21.13 -11.58 0.64
C GLN A 185 22.16 -12.69 0.37
N ILE A 186 23.31 -12.36 -0.19
CA ILE A 186 24.39 -13.33 -0.34
C ILE A 186 25.16 -13.36 0.99
N ALA A 187 25.02 -14.45 1.72
CA ALA A 187 25.78 -14.67 2.94
C ALA A 187 27.26 -14.92 2.62
N GLY A 188 28.16 -14.35 3.40
CA GLY A 188 29.59 -14.59 3.27
C GLY A 188 30.44 -13.41 3.69
N ILE A 189 31.74 -13.68 3.83
CA ILE A 189 32.77 -12.67 4.11
C ILE A 189 34.01 -12.96 3.29
N GLY A 190 34.85 -11.94 3.08
CA GLY A 190 36.15 -12.11 2.45
C GLY A 190 36.15 -11.91 0.94
N ARG A 191 37.11 -12.52 0.28
CA ARG A 191 37.40 -12.30 -1.15
C ARG A 191 36.25 -12.82 -2.04
N ASP A 192 35.81 -14.03 -1.82
CA ASP A 192 34.81 -14.69 -2.67
C ASP A 192 33.47 -13.97 -2.58
N PHE A 193 33.12 -13.48 -1.40
CA PHE A 193 31.97 -12.61 -1.21
C PHE A 193 32.07 -11.31 -2.04
N LYS A 194 33.23 -10.66 -2.02
CA LYS A 194 33.47 -9.45 -2.81
C LYS A 194 33.43 -9.73 -4.32
N GLU A 195 33.99 -10.84 -4.76
CA GLU A 195 33.96 -11.23 -6.17
C GLU A 195 32.55 -11.55 -6.66
N SER A 196 31.75 -12.27 -5.86
CA SER A 196 30.37 -12.58 -6.20
C SER A 196 29.49 -11.32 -6.39
N HIS A 197 29.83 -10.22 -5.74
CA HIS A 197 29.12 -8.93 -5.88
C HIS A 197 29.58 -8.08 -7.07
N LYS A 198 30.68 -8.44 -7.74
CA LYS A 198 31.18 -7.69 -8.89
C LYS A 198 30.38 -7.98 -10.15
N SER A 199 29.89 -9.20 -10.31
CA SER A 199 29.06 -9.58 -11.45
C SER A 199 27.58 -9.30 -11.14
N PRO A 200 26.86 -8.63 -12.03
CA PRO A 200 25.41 -8.47 -11.89
C PRO A 200 24.66 -9.80 -12.03
N GLY A 201 25.28 -10.82 -12.58
CA GLY A 201 24.67 -12.12 -12.85
C GLY A 201 23.57 -12.08 -13.92
N PRO A 202 22.83 -13.17 -14.08
CA PRO A 202 21.71 -13.22 -14.99
C PRO A 202 20.58 -12.31 -14.51
N TRP A 203 19.71 -11.94 -15.43
CA TRP A 203 18.53 -11.13 -15.13
C TRP A 203 17.31 -11.99 -14.83
N ARG A 204 16.59 -11.63 -13.78
CA ARG A 204 15.32 -12.20 -13.44
C ARG A 204 14.20 -11.22 -13.75
N ILE A 205 13.17 -11.69 -14.45
CA ILE A 205 11.89 -11.00 -14.58
C ILE A 205 10.93 -11.58 -13.56
N SER A 206 10.17 -10.72 -12.90
CA SER A 206 9.08 -11.11 -12.01
C SER A 206 7.85 -10.30 -12.36
N ILE A 207 6.71 -10.97 -12.49
CA ILE A 207 5.40 -10.35 -12.65
C ILE A 207 4.45 -10.92 -11.61
N GLY A 208 3.78 -10.03 -10.89
CA GLY A 208 2.80 -10.39 -9.87
C GLY A 208 1.44 -9.81 -10.21
N ALA A 209 0.41 -10.62 -10.07
CA ALA A 209 -0.97 -10.20 -10.32
C ALA A 209 -1.54 -9.39 -9.16
N PHE A 210 -2.35 -8.41 -9.51
CA PHE A 210 -3.23 -7.64 -8.62
C PHE A 210 -4.64 -7.73 -9.16
N GLY A 211 -5.51 -8.41 -8.43
CA GLY A 211 -6.89 -8.62 -8.79
C GLY A 211 -7.86 -7.86 -7.90
N GLU A 212 -9.09 -7.79 -8.33
CA GLU A 212 -10.18 -7.13 -7.60
C GLU A 212 -10.91 -8.16 -6.75
N GLN A 213 -11.07 -7.90 -5.45
CA GLN A 213 -11.93 -8.66 -4.57
C GLN A 213 -13.38 -8.21 -4.72
N LEU A 214 -14.33 -9.14 -4.69
CA LEU A 214 -15.75 -8.81 -4.67
C LEU A 214 -16.17 -8.32 -3.28
N PRO A 215 -17.10 -7.35 -3.19
CA PRO A 215 -17.64 -6.92 -1.92
C PRO A 215 -18.40 -8.06 -1.22
N ASN A 216 -18.09 -8.27 0.05
CA ASN A 216 -18.76 -9.21 0.92
C ASN A 216 -19.11 -8.48 2.22
N PRO A 217 -20.40 -8.35 2.59
CA PRO A 217 -20.82 -7.64 3.79
C PRO A 217 -20.32 -8.30 5.09
N ASN A 218 -19.89 -9.57 5.04
CA ASN A 218 -19.29 -10.25 6.17
C ASN A 218 -17.80 -9.93 6.32
N ASN A 219 -17.13 -9.51 5.25
CA ASN A 219 -15.77 -9.01 5.33
C ASN A 219 -15.78 -7.64 5.98
N ARG A 220 -15.21 -7.54 7.18
CA ARG A 220 -15.28 -6.30 7.94
C ARG A 220 -14.14 -6.10 8.90
N VAL A 221 -13.95 -4.86 9.27
CA VAL A 221 -13.18 -4.46 10.44
C VAL A 221 -14.13 -4.00 11.53
N THR A 222 -13.87 -4.38 12.77
CA THR A 222 -14.60 -3.96 13.97
C THR A 222 -13.63 -3.57 15.07
N LEU A 223 -14.14 -2.93 16.12
CA LEU A 223 -13.38 -2.69 17.33
C LEU A 223 -13.25 -3.99 18.14
N HIS A 224 -12.03 -4.36 18.52
CA HIS A 224 -11.83 -5.54 19.36
C HIS A 224 -12.47 -5.33 20.75
N PRO A 225 -13.30 -6.26 21.23
CA PRO A 225 -14.07 -6.05 22.47
C PRO A 225 -13.20 -5.95 23.72
N ASN A 226 -12.04 -6.64 23.76
CA ASN A 226 -11.25 -6.82 24.97
C ASN A 226 -9.75 -6.49 24.80
N LYS A 227 -9.29 -6.08 23.60
CA LYS A 227 -7.90 -5.72 23.39
C LYS A 227 -7.78 -4.27 23.02
N THR A 228 -6.86 -3.57 23.65
CA THR A 228 -6.51 -2.19 23.38
C THR A 228 -5.05 -2.07 22.98
N ASP A 229 -4.73 -0.96 22.34
CA ASP A 229 -3.34 -0.54 22.17
C ASP A 229 -2.78 0.01 23.51
N LYS A 230 -1.52 0.43 23.50
CA LYS A 230 -0.86 0.97 24.69
C LYS A 230 -1.44 2.31 25.18
N TRP A 231 -2.28 2.95 24.41
CA TRP A 231 -2.96 4.20 24.76
C TRP A 231 -4.45 4.01 25.11
N GLY A 232 -4.90 2.75 25.17
CA GLY A 232 -6.27 2.41 25.55
C GLY A 232 -7.28 2.43 24.40
N ASN A 233 -6.88 2.68 23.15
CA ASN A 233 -7.77 2.59 22.00
C ASN A 233 -8.03 1.12 21.65
N PRO A 234 -9.28 0.72 21.34
CA PRO A 234 -9.58 -0.63 20.88
C PRO A 234 -8.74 -0.99 19.64
N GLN A 235 -8.19 -2.21 19.62
CA GLN A 235 -7.50 -2.72 18.45
C GLN A 235 -8.48 -3.07 17.33
N ALA A 236 -8.03 -3.07 16.09
CA ALA A 236 -8.81 -3.56 14.96
C ALA A 236 -8.96 -5.08 15.05
N LEU A 237 -10.19 -5.55 14.87
CA LEU A 237 -10.51 -6.95 14.66
C LEU A 237 -10.98 -7.13 13.22
N PHE A 238 -10.30 -7.98 12.46
CA PHE A 238 -10.62 -8.27 11.07
C PHE A 238 -11.35 -9.62 10.97
N ASP A 239 -12.42 -9.62 10.20
CA ASP A 239 -13.11 -10.82 9.75
C ASP A 239 -13.18 -10.73 8.23
N VAL A 240 -12.29 -11.46 7.55
CA VAL A 240 -12.09 -11.37 6.10
C VAL A 240 -11.91 -12.76 5.53
N SER A 241 -12.63 -13.04 4.47
CA SER A 241 -12.49 -14.27 3.70
C SER A 241 -12.49 -13.97 2.20
N TYR A 242 -11.88 -14.86 1.44
CA TYR A 242 -11.90 -14.84 0.00
C TYR A 242 -12.85 -15.91 -0.52
N GLY A 243 -13.54 -15.61 -1.61
CA GLY A 243 -14.48 -16.51 -2.25
C GLY A 243 -13.84 -17.32 -3.38
N GLU A 244 -14.64 -18.19 -3.98
CA GLU A 244 -14.22 -18.99 -5.14
C GLU A 244 -13.83 -18.12 -6.35
N ASN A 245 -14.47 -16.96 -6.49
CA ASN A 245 -14.15 -15.99 -7.54
C ASN A 245 -12.69 -15.51 -7.46
N GLU A 246 -12.22 -15.18 -6.26
CA GLU A 246 -10.87 -14.70 -6.02
C GLU A 246 -9.85 -15.81 -6.23
N HIS A 247 -10.13 -17.03 -5.76
CA HIS A 247 -9.28 -18.21 -5.99
C HIS A 247 -9.15 -18.51 -7.48
N THR A 248 -10.26 -18.57 -8.20
CA THR A 248 -10.28 -18.82 -9.64
C THR A 248 -9.52 -17.75 -10.41
N MET A 249 -9.73 -16.46 -10.05
CA MET A 249 -9.05 -15.34 -10.68
C MET A 249 -7.53 -15.44 -10.51
N LEU A 250 -7.04 -15.73 -9.31
CA LEU A 250 -5.60 -15.84 -9.06
C LEU A 250 -4.97 -17.06 -9.73
N GLU A 251 -5.67 -18.19 -9.81
CA GLU A 251 -5.17 -19.36 -10.55
C GLU A 251 -5.04 -19.08 -12.05
N GLU A 252 -6.01 -18.40 -12.65
CA GLU A 252 -5.91 -17.96 -14.05
C GLU A 252 -4.77 -16.94 -14.22
N ALA A 253 -4.64 -15.98 -13.30
CA ALA A 253 -3.53 -15.03 -13.31
C ALA A 253 -2.16 -15.72 -13.21
N ARG A 254 -2.05 -16.75 -12.38
CA ARG A 254 -0.81 -17.54 -12.26
C ARG A 254 -0.45 -18.25 -13.57
N LYS A 255 -1.43 -18.91 -14.22
CA LYS A 255 -1.25 -19.57 -15.51
C LYS A 255 -0.82 -18.60 -16.60
N ASP A 256 -1.53 -17.47 -16.70
CA ASP A 256 -1.23 -16.45 -17.70
C ASP A 256 0.18 -15.83 -17.46
N ALA A 257 0.60 -15.66 -16.21
CA ALA A 257 1.94 -15.17 -15.87
C ALA A 257 3.04 -16.13 -16.35
N VAL A 258 2.85 -17.43 -16.15
CA VAL A 258 3.79 -18.45 -16.64
C VAL A 258 3.87 -18.40 -18.18
N ALA A 259 2.72 -18.41 -18.85
CA ALA A 259 2.65 -18.37 -20.32
C ALA A 259 3.32 -17.11 -20.89
N MET A 260 3.15 -15.95 -20.24
CA MET A 260 3.82 -14.70 -20.65
C MET A 260 5.35 -14.81 -20.56
N LEU A 261 5.87 -15.40 -19.49
CA LEU A 261 7.31 -15.58 -19.32
C LEU A 261 7.89 -16.61 -20.28
N GLU A 262 7.16 -17.70 -20.57
CA GLU A 262 7.51 -18.67 -21.59
C GLU A 262 7.58 -18.02 -22.98
N ALA A 263 6.57 -17.24 -23.34
CA ALA A 263 6.52 -16.51 -24.60
C ALA A 263 7.65 -15.43 -24.69
N ALA A 264 8.09 -14.90 -23.57
CA ALA A 264 9.24 -13.98 -23.50
C ALA A 264 10.60 -14.69 -23.61
N GLY A 265 10.64 -16.03 -23.69
CA GLY A 265 11.86 -16.82 -23.77
C GLY A 265 12.61 -16.96 -22.43
N CYS A 266 11.91 -16.80 -21.33
CA CYS A 266 12.50 -17.02 -20.01
C CYS A 266 12.74 -18.53 -19.75
N THR A 267 13.76 -18.80 -18.98
CA THR A 267 14.08 -20.15 -18.43
C THR A 267 13.89 -20.14 -16.91
N ASP A 268 13.96 -21.30 -16.28
CA ASP A 268 13.83 -21.47 -14.82
C ASP A 268 12.58 -20.72 -14.27
N ILE A 269 11.47 -20.90 -14.96
CA ILE A 269 10.21 -20.24 -14.59
C ILE A 269 9.64 -20.91 -13.34
N ASN A 270 9.39 -20.10 -12.33
CA ASN A 270 8.79 -20.49 -11.08
C ASN A 270 7.52 -19.69 -10.84
N SER A 271 6.47 -20.35 -10.39
CA SER A 271 5.25 -19.72 -9.90
C SER A 271 4.86 -20.30 -8.56
N ASN A 272 4.37 -19.47 -7.67
CA ASN A 272 3.89 -19.91 -6.37
C ASN A 272 2.46 -20.43 -6.49
N PRO A 273 2.08 -21.48 -5.76
CA PRO A 273 0.68 -21.87 -5.59
C PRO A 273 -0.13 -20.69 -5.03
N VAL A 274 -1.37 -20.58 -5.48
CA VAL A 274 -2.30 -19.60 -4.91
C VAL A 274 -2.67 -20.04 -3.49
N ASN A 275 -2.42 -19.18 -2.54
CA ASN A 275 -2.80 -19.38 -1.15
C ASN A 275 -3.46 -18.10 -0.63
N LEU A 276 -4.77 -18.15 -0.43
CA LEU A 276 -5.61 -17.10 0.14
C LEU A 276 -6.11 -17.58 1.52
N THR A 277 -5.20 -17.59 2.50
CA THR A 277 -5.54 -17.90 3.89
C THR A 277 -5.60 -16.66 4.74
#